data_1fe3e650b9569e44628fbfbb1d48b65b
#
_entry.id   1fe3e650b9569e44628fbfbb1d48b65b
#
_cell.length_a   1.000
_cell.length_b   1.000
_cell.length_c   1.000
_cell.angle_alpha   90.00
_cell.angle_beta   90.00
_cell.angle_gamma   90.00
#
_symmetry.space_group_name_H-M   'P 1'
#
loop_
_entity.id
_entity.type
_entity.pdbx_description
1 polymer ?
#
loop_
_entity_poly.entity_id
_entity_poly.type
_entity_poly.pdbx_seq_one_letter_code
_entity_poly.pdbx_strand_id
1 'polypeptide(L)'
;MKIQRNQSKAKAVSSLSLAYQLTRKASRLGFDWPDIEGVLKKMDEEIEEFREALSLQNRRRVREELGDLFFVLVNISRFLRIDPEEALRKTVEKFMRRFHYIETSLHKKGKSFHQSNLIEMDQLWEEAKKSKKRNI
;
A
#
# COMPACT_ATOMS: atom_id res chain seq x y z
N MET A 1 -26.47 10.89 -5.87
CA MET A 1 -26.77 11.01 -4.42
C MET A 1 -27.35 9.72 -3.85
N LYS A 2 -28.45 9.21 -4.37
CA LYS A 2 -29.00 7.95 -3.91
C LYS A 2 -28.09 6.77 -4.17
N ILE A 3 -27.36 6.80 -5.27
CA ILE A 3 -26.42 5.74 -5.64
C ILE A 3 -25.28 5.67 -4.63
N GLN A 4 -24.78 6.82 -4.19
CA GLN A 4 -23.70 6.86 -3.21
C GLN A 4 -24.17 6.36 -1.84
N ARG A 5 -25.39 6.68 -1.45
CA ARG A 5 -25.94 6.19 -0.18
C ARG A 5 -26.14 4.68 -0.20
N ASN A 6 -26.56 4.14 -1.32
CA ASN A 6 -26.70 2.70 -1.46
C ASN A 6 -25.36 2.02 -1.42
N GLN A 7 -24.33 2.62 -2.03
CA GLN A 7 -22.96 2.10 -1.98
C GLN A 7 -22.38 2.13 -0.57
N SER A 8 -22.70 3.14 0.22
CA SER A 8 -22.20 3.21 1.59
C SER A 8 -22.92 2.23 2.52
N LYS A 9 -24.13 1.82 2.19
CA LYS A 9 -24.85 0.79 2.96
C LYS A 9 -24.43 -0.62 2.57
N ALA A 10 -24.18 -0.84 1.27
CA ALA A 10 -23.54 -2.06 0.80
C ALA A 10 -22.04 -1.92 1.11
N LYS A 11 -21.35 -3.04 1.30
CA LYS A 11 -19.91 -2.98 1.49
C LYS A 11 -19.30 -2.19 0.34
N ALA A 12 -18.74 -1.03 0.67
CA ALA A 12 -18.07 -0.21 -0.33
C ALA A 12 -16.88 -0.97 -0.91
N VAL A 13 -16.83 -1.03 -2.24
CA VAL A 13 -15.68 -1.61 -2.92
C VAL A 13 -14.56 -0.59 -2.85
N SER A 14 -13.40 -0.98 -2.34
CA SER A 14 -12.25 -0.10 -2.27
C SER A 14 -11.74 0.22 -3.68
N SER A 15 -11.00 1.31 -3.80
CA SER A 15 -10.39 1.69 -5.07
C SER A 15 -9.40 0.64 -5.56
N LEU A 16 -8.69 -0.04 -4.66
CA LEU A 16 -7.77 -1.12 -5.04
C LEU A 16 -8.54 -2.28 -5.68
N SER A 17 -9.63 -2.71 -5.05
CA SER A 17 -10.45 -3.78 -5.58
C SER A 17 -11.10 -3.40 -6.89
N LEU A 18 -11.58 -2.17 -7.00
CA LEU A 18 -12.20 -1.68 -8.22
C LEU A 18 -11.18 -1.66 -9.37
N ALA A 19 -9.97 -1.15 -9.12
CA ALA A 19 -8.92 -1.14 -10.13
C ALA A 19 -8.57 -2.56 -10.58
N TYR A 20 -8.52 -3.50 -9.63
CA TYR A 20 -8.28 -4.91 -9.95
C TYR A 20 -9.36 -5.46 -10.88
N GLN A 21 -10.63 -5.22 -10.54
CA GLN A 21 -11.74 -5.71 -11.34
C GLN A 21 -11.78 -5.09 -12.74
N LEU A 22 -11.54 -3.79 -12.84
CA LEU A 22 -11.57 -3.08 -14.11
C LEU A 22 -10.41 -3.51 -15.03
N THR A 23 -9.21 -3.66 -14.48
CA THR A 23 -8.05 -4.08 -15.27
C THR A 23 -8.17 -5.54 -15.68
N ARG A 24 -8.78 -6.37 -14.84
CA ARG A 24 -9.08 -7.76 -15.18
C ARG A 24 -10.05 -7.84 -16.36
N LYS A 25 -11.10 -7.02 -16.33
CA LYS A 25 -12.04 -6.92 -17.43
C LYS A 25 -11.35 -6.45 -18.71
N ALA A 26 -10.52 -5.42 -18.62
CA ALA A 26 -9.76 -4.91 -19.77
C ALA A 26 -8.89 -5.99 -20.36
N SER A 27 -8.20 -6.77 -19.52
CA SER A 27 -7.35 -7.86 -19.95
C SER A 27 -8.15 -8.90 -20.74
N ARG A 28 -9.32 -9.26 -20.29
CA ARG A 28 -10.20 -10.22 -20.98
C ARG A 28 -10.60 -9.73 -22.36
N LEU A 29 -10.67 -8.43 -22.55
CA LEU A 29 -11.02 -7.81 -23.82
C LEU A 29 -9.81 -7.61 -24.72
N GLY A 30 -8.62 -8.02 -24.28
CA GLY A 30 -7.41 -7.92 -25.06
C GLY A 30 -6.57 -6.67 -24.78
N PHE A 31 -6.98 -5.86 -23.82
CA PHE A 31 -6.25 -4.63 -23.46
C PHE A 31 -5.40 -4.89 -22.23
N ASP A 32 -4.18 -5.37 -22.47
CA ASP A 32 -3.26 -5.71 -21.39
C ASP A 32 -1.83 -5.77 -21.92
N TRP A 33 -0.85 -5.80 -21.01
CA TRP A 33 0.53 -6.13 -21.34
C TRP A 33 0.63 -7.63 -21.64
N PRO A 34 1.55 -8.01 -22.52
CA PRO A 34 1.72 -9.47 -22.82
C PRO A 34 2.27 -10.28 -21.66
N ASP A 35 3.04 -9.66 -20.75
CA ASP A 35 3.63 -10.34 -19.61
C ASP A 35 3.94 -9.37 -18.48
N ILE A 36 4.36 -9.92 -17.34
CA ILE A 36 4.65 -9.12 -16.15
C ILE A 36 5.85 -8.19 -16.35
N GLU A 37 6.78 -8.55 -17.22
CA GLU A 37 7.95 -7.72 -17.47
C GLU A 37 7.54 -6.34 -18.01
N GLY A 38 6.50 -6.32 -18.85
CA GLY A 38 5.96 -5.07 -19.36
C GLY A 38 5.41 -4.18 -18.25
N VAL A 39 4.74 -4.81 -17.28
CA VAL A 39 4.18 -4.07 -16.14
C VAL A 39 5.29 -3.55 -15.24
N LEU A 40 6.32 -4.35 -14.98
CA LEU A 40 7.45 -3.92 -14.17
C LEU A 40 8.19 -2.76 -14.81
N LYS A 41 8.34 -2.80 -16.13
CA LYS A 41 8.92 -1.70 -16.87
C LYS A 41 8.07 -0.43 -16.73
N LYS A 42 6.75 -0.59 -16.78
CA LYS A 42 5.84 0.53 -16.58
C LYS A 42 5.99 1.11 -15.17
N MET A 43 6.21 0.26 -14.17
CA MET A 43 6.47 0.73 -12.80
C MET A 43 7.71 1.63 -12.77
N ASP A 44 8.78 1.22 -13.43
CA ASP A 44 10.00 2.02 -13.48
C ASP A 44 9.75 3.39 -14.12
N GLU A 45 8.97 3.42 -15.20
CA GLU A 45 8.61 4.67 -15.88
C GLU A 45 7.80 5.58 -14.97
N GLU A 46 6.82 5.04 -14.26
CA GLU A 46 5.97 5.82 -13.36
C GLU A 46 6.76 6.37 -12.17
N ILE A 47 7.73 5.62 -11.65
CA ILE A 47 8.60 6.11 -10.58
C ILE A 47 9.39 7.32 -11.08
N GLU A 48 9.93 7.26 -12.28
CA GLU A 48 10.69 8.37 -12.84
C GLU A 48 9.80 9.60 -13.06
N GLU A 49 8.59 9.41 -13.57
CA GLU A 49 7.64 10.50 -13.75
C GLU A 49 7.25 11.13 -12.42
N PHE A 50 7.12 10.31 -11.39
CA PHE A 50 6.83 10.79 -10.04
C PHE A 50 7.99 11.64 -9.51
N ARG A 51 9.24 11.19 -9.70
CA ARG A 51 10.41 11.94 -9.28
C ARG A 51 10.51 13.26 -10.01
N GLU A 52 10.21 13.27 -11.31
CA GLU A 52 10.20 14.51 -12.09
C GLU A 52 9.15 15.47 -11.56
N ALA A 53 7.94 14.98 -11.29
CA ALA A 53 6.87 15.81 -10.74
C ALA A 53 7.28 16.43 -9.40
N LEU A 54 7.97 15.66 -8.55
CA LEU A 54 8.48 16.16 -7.28
C LEU A 54 9.51 17.28 -7.51
N SER A 55 10.43 17.09 -8.46
CA SER A 55 11.48 18.06 -8.72
C SER A 55 10.91 19.38 -9.25
N LEU A 56 9.81 19.31 -9.98
CA LEU A 56 9.12 20.48 -10.52
C LEU A 56 8.19 21.13 -9.51
N GLN A 57 8.04 20.52 -8.32
CA GLN A 57 7.15 21.01 -7.26
C GLN A 57 5.73 21.23 -7.74
N ASN A 58 5.31 20.42 -8.71
CA ASN A 58 3.96 20.48 -9.25
C ASN A 58 3.05 19.53 -8.49
N ARG A 59 2.33 20.07 -7.52
CA ARG A 59 1.49 19.29 -6.60
C ARG A 59 0.43 18.46 -7.32
N ARG A 60 -0.15 19.01 -8.36
CA ARG A 60 -1.17 18.32 -9.14
C ARG A 60 -0.58 17.08 -9.84
N ARG A 61 0.56 17.26 -10.49
CA ARG A 61 1.24 16.14 -11.15
C ARG A 61 1.70 15.09 -10.16
N VAL A 62 2.21 15.50 -9.00
CA VAL A 62 2.61 14.57 -7.95
C VAL A 62 1.44 13.68 -7.56
N ARG A 63 0.25 14.26 -7.39
CA ARG A 63 -0.94 13.49 -7.04
C ARG A 63 -1.32 12.51 -8.15
N GLU A 64 -1.28 12.93 -9.38
CA GLU A 64 -1.60 12.09 -10.53
C GLU A 64 -0.62 10.92 -10.63
N GLU A 65 0.68 11.20 -10.53
CA GLU A 65 1.70 10.15 -10.64
C GLU A 65 1.63 9.17 -9.47
N LEU A 66 1.27 9.65 -8.29
CA LEU A 66 1.08 8.76 -7.14
C LEU A 66 -0.08 7.80 -7.40
N GLY A 67 -1.19 8.31 -7.95
CA GLY A 67 -2.31 7.47 -8.34
C GLY A 67 -1.91 6.43 -9.37
N ASP A 68 -1.10 6.84 -10.36
CA ASP A 68 -0.63 5.94 -11.40
C ASP A 68 0.26 4.84 -10.82
N LEU A 69 1.08 5.16 -9.81
CA LEU A 69 1.89 4.15 -9.12
C LEU A 69 1.02 3.10 -8.43
N PHE A 70 -0.01 3.53 -7.72
CA PHE A 70 -0.97 2.60 -7.11
C PHE A 70 -1.60 1.70 -8.17
N PHE A 71 -1.97 2.29 -9.30
CA PHE A 71 -2.63 1.55 -10.37
C PHE A 71 -1.71 0.47 -10.97
N VAL A 72 -0.45 0.80 -11.18
CA VAL A 72 0.53 -0.17 -11.68
C VAL A 72 0.73 -1.30 -10.68
N LEU A 73 0.78 -0.97 -9.37
CA LEU A 73 0.89 -2.01 -8.32
C LEU A 73 -0.29 -2.97 -8.37
N VAL A 74 -1.49 -2.45 -8.61
CA VAL A 74 -2.67 -3.31 -8.76
C VAL A 74 -2.51 -4.24 -9.97
N ASN A 75 -1.98 -3.73 -11.07
CA ASN A 75 -1.74 -4.55 -12.26
C ASN A 75 -0.70 -5.65 -11.98
N ILE A 76 0.35 -5.34 -11.23
CA ILE A 76 1.33 -6.36 -10.82
C ILE A 76 0.63 -7.44 -10.02
N SER A 77 -0.22 -7.04 -9.05
CA SER A 77 -0.99 -7.99 -8.25
C SER A 77 -1.84 -8.90 -9.13
N ARG A 78 -2.47 -8.33 -10.13
CA ARG A 78 -3.33 -9.07 -11.05
C ARG A 78 -2.55 -10.11 -11.87
N PHE A 79 -1.37 -9.73 -12.37
CA PHE A 79 -0.52 -10.69 -13.09
C PHE A 79 -0.09 -11.86 -12.20
N LEU A 80 0.11 -11.59 -10.91
CA LEU A 80 0.51 -12.61 -9.94
C LEU A 80 -0.67 -13.34 -9.32
N ARG A 81 -1.89 -12.94 -9.67
CA ARG A 81 -3.13 -13.48 -9.09
C ARG A 81 -3.19 -13.34 -7.58
N ILE A 82 -2.71 -12.20 -7.10
CA ILE A 82 -2.75 -11.85 -5.69
C ILE A 82 -3.78 -10.74 -5.53
N ASP A 83 -4.65 -10.88 -4.55
CA ASP A 83 -5.63 -9.85 -4.23
C ASP A 83 -4.90 -8.66 -3.58
N PRO A 84 -4.87 -7.48 -4.21
CA PRO A 84 -4.14 -6.34 -3.67
C PRO A 84 -4.72 -5.86 -2.34
N GLU A 85 -6.02 -6.02 -2.14
CA GLU A 85 -6.68 -5.64 -0.89
C GLU A 85 -6.18 -6.50 0.25
N GLU A 86 -6.11 -7.81 0.02
CA GLU A 86 -5.62 -8.75 1.02
C GLU A 86 -4.13 -8.54 1.32
N ALA A 87 -3.34 -8.31 0.26
CA ALA A 87 -1.91 -8.07 0.44
C ALA A 87 -1.66 -6.84 1.30
N LEU A 88 -2.38 -5.75 1.02
CA LEU A 88 -2.24 -4.51 1.79
C LEU A 88 -2.76 -4.70 3.21
N ARG A 89 -3.90 -5.38 3.37
CA ARG A 89 -4.48 -5.64 4.69
C ARG A 89 -3.51 -6.39 5.59
N LYS A 90 -2.82 -7.39 5.06
CA LYS A 90 -1.83 -8.14 5.83
C LYS A 90 -0.67 -7.25 6.28
N THR A 91 -0.24 -6.33 5.42
CA THR A 91 0.81 -5.39 5.78
C THR A 91 0.34 -4.41 6.86
N VAL A 92 -0.92 -3.96 6.76
CA VAL A 92 -1.52 -3.10 7.78
C VAL A 92 -1.57 -3.82 9.12
N GLU A 93 -2.01 -5.08 9.14
CA GLU A 93 -2.06 -5.87 10.37
C GLU A 93 -0.67 -6.06 10.98
N LYS A 94 0.30 -6.32 10.14
CA LYS A 94 1.70 -6.45 10.57
C LYS A 94 2.20 -5.15 11.19
N PHE A 95 1.93 -4.02 10.55
CA PHE A 95 2.29 -2.72 11.08
C PHE A 95 1.64 -2.47 12.43
N MET A 96 0.34 -2.77 12.55
CA MET A 96 -0.40 -2.57 13.80
C MET A 96 0.19 -3.38 14.94
N ARG A 97 0.57 -4.63 14.69
CA ARG A 97 1.19 -5.48 15.72
C ARG A 97 2.52 -4.91 16.18
N ARG A 98 3.36 -4.49 15.23
CA ARG A 98 4.68 -3.95 15.56
C ARG A 98 4.58 -2.59 16.24
N PHE A 99 3.66 -1.77 15.78
CA PHE A 99 3.39 -0.47 16.40
C PHE A 99 2.93 -0.64 17.84
N HIS A 100 2.04 -1.60 18.07
CA HIS A 100 1.57 -1.91 19.42
C HIS A 100 2.71 -2.41 20.32
N TYR A 101 3.62 -3.17 19.77
CA TYR A 101 4.80 -3.62 20.51
C TYR A 101 5.64 -2.44 20.96
N ILE A 102 5.86 -1.46 20.07
CA ILE A 102 6.61 -0.24 20.42
C ILE A 102 5.89 0.52 21.53
N GLU A 103 4.59 0.71 21.35
CA GLU A 103 3.76 1.42 22.32
C GLU A 103 3.83 0.79 23.69
N THR A 104 3.65 -0.51 23.76
CA THR A 104 3.69 -1.28 25.00
C THR A 104 5.08 -1.22 25.63
N SER A 105 6.13 -1.37 24.84
CA SER A 105 7.51 -1.31 25.31
C SER A 105 7.86 0.04 25.91
N LEU A 106 7.44 1.12 25.26
CA LEU A 106 7.66 2.47 25.78
C LEU A 106 6.89 2.69 27.07
N HIS A 107 5.65 2.20 27.12
CA HIS A 107 4.82 2.35 28.30
C HIS A 107 5.47 1.67 29.52
N LYS A 108 6.08 0.50 29.33
CA LYS A 108 6.79 -0.20 30.39
C LYS A 108 7.97 0.59 30.92
N LYS A 109 8.55 1.45 30.10
CA LYS A 109 9.65 2.34 30.50
C LYS A 109 9.14 3.67 31.05
N GLY A 110 7.83 3.83 31.18
CA GLY A 110 7.23 5.07 31.65
C GLY A 110 7.31 6.19 30.63
N LYS A 111 7.42 5.84 29.35
CA LYS A 111 7.56 6.82 28.26
C LYS A 111 6.35 6.83 27.34
N SER A 112 6.05 8.04 26.81
CA SER A 112 5.16 8.18 25.66
C SER A 112 6.01 8.24 24.40
N PHE A 113 5.36 8.22 23.22
CA PHE A 113 6.08 8.40 21.96
C PHE A 113 6.82 9.73 21.92
N HIS A 114 6.23 10.79 22.50
CA HIS A 114 6.84 12.12 22.51
C HIS A 114 8.13 12.17 23.34
N GLN A 115 8.29 11.26 24.28
CA GLN A 115 9.47 11.16 25.14
C GLN A 115 10.53 10.23 24.57
N SER A 116 10.25 9.60 23.44
CA SER A 116 11.17 8.71 22.75
C SER A 116 11.79 9.42 21.55
N ASN A 117 12.55 8.68 20.76
CA ASN A 117 13.16 9.16 19.53
C ASN A 117 13.15 8.06 18.49
N LEU A 118 13.47 8.42 17.26
CA LEU A 118 13.42 7.49 16.13
C LEU A 118 14.36 6.31 16.32
N ILE A 119 15.54 6.53 16.89
CA ILE A 119 16.52 5.45 17.09
C ILE A 119 15.94 4.39 18.02
N GLU A 120 15.35 4.79 19.13
CA GLU A 120 14.72 3.85 20.07
C GLU A 120 13.55 3.14 19.45
N MET A 121 12.69 3.87 18.72
CA MET A 121 11.54 3.29 18.05
C MET A 121 11.96 2.26 17.00
N ASP A 122 13.02 2.55 16.23
CA ASP A 122 13.53 1.61 15.24
C ASP A 122 14.08 0.35 15.88
N GLN A 123 14.75 0.48 17.02
CA GLN A 123 15.22 -0.69 17.76
C GLN A 123 14.06 -1.55 18.21
N LEU A 124 13.02 -0.93 18.72
CA LEU A 124 11.83 -1.66 19.16
C LEU A 124 11.09 -2.30 17.99
N TRP A 125 11.09 -1.62 16.86
CA TRP A 125 10.54 -2.18 15.62
C TRP A 125 11.29 -3.46 15.21
N GLU A 126 12.61 -3.44 15.26
CA GLU A 126 13.41 -4.62 14.94
C GLU A 126 13.18 -5.75 15.94
N GLU A 127 13.00 -5.43 17.23
CA GLU A 127 12.65 -6.41 18.23
C GLU A 127 11.29 -7.04 17.95
N ALA A 128 10.32 -6.22 17.53
CA ALA A 128 9.00 -6.70 17.19
C ALA A 128 9.03 -7.73 16.06
N LYS A 129 9.88 -7.49 15.06
CA LYS A 129 10.05 -8.43 13.94
C LYS A 129 10.57 -9.78 14.43
N LYS A 130 11.55 -9.77 15.31
CA LYS A 130 12.15 -11.00 15.85
C LYS A 130 11.18 -11.74 16.74
N SER A 131 10.41 -11.02 17.57
CA SER A 131 9.42 -11.59 18.45
C SER A 131 8.35 -12.35 17.66
N LYS A 132 7.92 -11.77 16.54
CA LYS A 132 6.95 -12.43 15.65
C LYS A 132 7.49 -13.74 15.09
N LYS A 133 8.76 -13.77 14.68
CA LYS A 133 9.39 -14.98 14.16
C LYS A 133 9.43 -16.09 15.19
N ARG A 134 9.64 -15.74 16.46
CA ARG A 134 9.67 -16.74 17.54
C ARG A 134 8.31 -17.32 17.83
N ASN A 135 7.25 -16.57 17.57
CA ASN A 135 5.90 -16.98 17.89
C ASN A 135 5.25 -17.80 16.77
N ILE A 136 5.96 -18.04 15.71
CA ILE A 136 5.53 -18.91 14.63
C ILE A 136 6.12 -20.31 14.86
#